data_aa0701fd9de7b9546c24bf2f4f6e73b1
#
_entry.id   aa0701fd9de7b9546c24bf2f4f6e73b1
#
_cell.length_a   1.000
_cell.length_b   1.000
_cell.length_c   1.000
_cell.angle_alpha   90.00
_cell.angle_beta   90.00
_cell.angle_gamma   90.00
#
_symmetry.space_group_name_H-M   'P 1'
#
loop_
_entity.id
_entity.type
_entity.pdbx_description
1 polymer ?
#
loop_
_entity_poly.entity_id
_entity_poly.type
_entity_poly.pdbx_seq_one_letter_code
_entity_poly.pdbx_strand_id
1 'polypeptide(L)'
;IAPDYPGFGYSSMPLVDKFQYTFDHLAEIVDKFINQIGLERYSLYVMDYGAPIGFRLAVKHPESVEALIVQNGNAYDEGLREFWDPLKAYWKEPNEKNKDALKKFLTAEATKWQYTHGVKNENVISPDTWIHDQSLLDRPGNNEIQLQLFYDYRSNPPLYPQWQEYFRKYQPPTLVVWGRNDIIFPKDGAFPYQRDLRN
;
A
#
# COMPACT_ATOMS: atom_id res chain seq x y z
N ILE A 1 -16.09 0.91 -5.94
CA ILE A 1 -15.20 1.75 -6.76
C ILE A 1 -13.77 1.34 -6.41
N ALA A 2 -12.94 1.09 -7.41
CA ALA A 2 -11.52 0.77 -7.26
C ALA A 2 -10.75 1.62 -8.28
N PRO A 3 -10.25 2.80 -7.88
CA PRO A 3 -9.52 3.67 -8.80
C PRO A 3 -8.08 3.19 -8.95
N ASP A 4 -7.55 3.21 -10.17
CA ASP A 4 -6.12 3.15 -10.38
C ASP A 4 -5.50 4.49 -9.98
N TYR A 5 -4.50 4.47 -9.12
CA TYR A 5 -3.78 5.69 -8.76
C TYR A 5 -2.94 6.22 -9.93
N PRO A 6 -2.64 7.54 -10.00
CA PRO A 6 -1.65 8.04 -10.96
C PRO A 6 -0.38 7.20 -10.92
N GLY A 7 0.09 6.76 -12.09
CA GLY A 7 1.25 5.86 -12.22
C GLY A 7 0.92 4.37 -12.18
N PHE A 8 -0.31 3.99 -11.83
CA PHE A 8 -0.78 2.60 -11.75
C PHE A 8 -1.87 2.30 -12.77
N GLY A 9 -2.06 1.02 -13.04
CA GLY A 9 -3.13 0.52 -13.88
C GLY A 9 -3.23 1.27 -15.22
N TYR A 10 -4.42 1.68 -15.57
CA TYR A 10 -4.71 2.45 -16.79
C TYR A 10 -4.78 3.96 -16.55
N SER A 11 -4.53 4.41 -15.33
CA SER A 11 -4.48 5.85 -15.04
C SER A 11 -3.30 6.53 -15.70
N SER A 12 -3.39 7.85 -15.82
CA SER A 12 -2.30 8.67 -16.34
C SER A 12 -1.02 8.49 -15.52
N MET A 13 0.11 8.61 -16.20
CA MET A 13 1.43 8.43 -15.61
C MET A 13 2.28 9.68 -15.91
N PRO A 14 2.04 10.80 -15.21
CA PRO A 14 2.86 11.99 -15.34
C PRO A 14 4.33 11.71 -15.01
N LEU A 15 5.24 12.39 -15.67
CA LEU A 15 6.68 12.26 -15.39
C LEU A 15 7.00 12.69 -13.96
N VAL A 16 7.99 12.05 -13.35
CA VAL A 16 8.41 12.27 -11.96
C VAL A 16 8.93 13.70 -11.68
N ASP A 17 9.31 14.44 -12.69
CA ASP A 17 9.70 15.86 -12.60
C ASP A 17 8.48 16.81 -12.64
N LYS A 18 7.29 16.31 -13.00
CA LYS A 18 6.04 17.06 -13.10
C LYS A 18 5.02 16.67 -12.04
N PHE A 19 5.21 15.53 -11.39
CA PHE A 19 4.28 14.98 -10.43
C PHE A 19 5.03 14.32 -9.27
N GLN A 20 4.69 14.70 -8.05
CA GLN A 20 5.27 14.10 -6.86
C GLN A 20 4.50 12.83 -6.49
N TYR A 21 5.14 11.69 -6.66
CA TYR A 21 4.61 10.39 -6.25
C TYR A 21 4.86 10.17 -4.77
N THR A 22 3.97 10.69 -3.94
CA THR A 22 3.98 10.52 -2.48
C THR A 22 2.63 9.99 -2.00
N PHE A 23 2.61 9.28 -0.88
CA PHE A 23 1.36 8.78 -0.30
C PHE A 23 0.41 9.91 0.10
N ASP A 24 0.95 11.03 0.56
CA ASP A 24 0.13 12.22 0.86
C ASP A 24 -0.57 12.75 -0.39
N HIS A 25 0.19 12.94 -1.48
CA HIS A 25 -0.38 13.47 -2.73
C HIS A 25 -1.37 12.49 -3.38
N LEU A 26 -1.08 11.19 -3.35
CA LEU A 26 -2.04 10.18 -3.83
C LEU A 26 -3.33 10.18 -2.99
N ALA A 27 -3.23 10.31 -1.67
CA ALA A 27 -4.38 10.44 -0.80
C ALA A 27 -5.19 11.71 -1.09
N GLU A 28 -4.56 12.85 -1.35
CA GLU A 28 -5.23 14.09 -1.76
C GLU A 28 -5.99 13.93 -3.08
N ILE A 29 -5.44 13.20 -4.05
CA ILE A 29 -6.11 12.95 -5.33
C ILE A 29 -7.33 12.07 -5.13
N VAL A 30 -7.23 11.01 -4.32
CA VAL A 30 -8.37 10.14 -4.00
C VAL A 30 -9.43 10.92 -3.23
N ASP A 31 -9.04 11.77 -2.31
CA ASP A 31 -9.96 12.64 -1.57
C ASP A 31 -10.75 13.58 -2.52
N LYS A 32 -10.05 14.24 -3.45
CA LYS A 32 -10.71 15.08 -4.47
C LYS A 32 -11.64 14.26 -5.36
N PHE A 33 -11.23 13.05 -5.74
CA PHE A 33 -12.08 12.15 -6.52
C PHE A 33 -13.36 11.78 -5.77
N ILE A 34 -13.26 11.37 -4.50
CA ILE A 34 -14.41 11.03 -3.64
C ILE A 34 -15.39 12.21 -3.56
N ASN A 35 -14.87 13.42 -3.31
CA ASN A 35 -15.67 14.63 -3.24
C ASN A 35 -16.34 14.95 -4.58
N GLN A 36 -15.62 14.80 -5.69
CA GLN A 36 -16.15 15.09 -7.04
C GLN A 36 -17.30 14.18 -7.44
N ILE A 37 -17.27 12.92 -7.02
CA ILE A 37 -18.36 11.96 -7.29
C ILE A 37 -19.48 12.02 -6.25
N GLY A 38 -19.39 12.89 -5.25
CA GLY A 38 -20.40 13.07 -4.20
C GLY A 38 -20.53 11.88 -3.25
N LEU A 39 -19.44 11.15 -2.99
CA LEU A 39 -19.45 9.99 -2.11
C LEU A 39 -19.24 10.44 -0.66
N GLU A 40 -20.34 10.61 0.09
CA GLU A 40 -20.33 11.14 1.45
C GLU A 40 -19.99 10.08 2.51
N ARG A 41 -20.43 8.83 2.29
CA ARG A 41 -20.22 7.69 3.21
C ARG A 41 -19.77 6.46 2.44
N TYR A 42 -18.79 5.74 2.97
CA TYR A 42 -18.20 4.59 2.30
C TYR A 42 -17.51 3.63 3.27
N SER A 43 -17.42 2.38 2.88
CA SER A 43 -16.51 1.41 3.49
C SER A 43 -15.19 1.41 2.71
N LEU A 44 -14.08 1.36 3.42
CA LEU A 44 -12.75 1.27 2.84
C LEU A 44 -12.28 -0.18 2.79
N TYR A 45 -11.99 -0.69 1.60
CA TYR A 45 -11.18 -1.88 1.42
C TYR A 45 -9.77 -1.43 1.08
N VAL A 46 -8.81 -1.75 1.95
CA VAL A 46 -7.42 -1.32 1.82
C VAL A 46 -6.47 -2.52 1.79
N MET A 47 -5.53 -2.49 0.86
CA MET A 47 -4.50 -3.51 0.69
C MET A 47 -3.19 -2.83 0.28
N ASP A 48 -2.04 -3.31 0.77
CA ASP A 48 -0.71 -2.81 0.41
C ASP A 48 -0.64 -1.27 0.45
N TYR A 49 -0.29 -0.59 -0.64
CA TYR A 49 -0.27 0.88 -0.77
C TYR A 49 -1.64 1.53 -0.57
N GLY A 50 -2.71 0.78 -0.76
CA GLY A 50 -4.05 1.27 -0.44
C GLY A 50 -4.26 1.52 1.05
N ALA A 51 -3.53 0.84 1.94
CA ALA A 51 -3.65 1.04 3.39
C ALA A 51 -3.16 2.44 3.82
N PRO A 52 -1.93 2.88 3.53
CA PRO A 52 -1.50 4.23 3.89
C PRO A 52 -2.34 5.34 3.24
N ILE A 53 -2.89 5.12 2.05
CA ILE A 53 -3.78 6.07 1.39
C ILE A 53 -5.14 6.09 2.09
N GLY A 54 -5.75 4.91 2.30
CA GLY A 54 -7.06 4.81 2.95
C GLY A 54 -7.05 5.28 4.40
N PHE A 55 -5.98 5.03 5.17
CA PHE A 55 -5.90 5.50 6.56
C PHE A 55 -5.73 7.02 6.65
N ARG A 56 -5.06 7.66 5.68
CA ARG A 56 -5.04 9.13 5.58
C ARG A 56 -6.44 9.70 5.35
N LEU A 57 -7.22 9.07 4.48
CA LEU A 57 -8.62 9.45 4.23
C LEU A 57 -9.47 9.25 5.48
N ALA A 58 -9.31 8.11 6.16
CA ALA A 58 -10.06 7.80 7.38
C ALA A 58 -9.78 8.78 8.51
N VAL A 59 -8.53 9.19 8.69
CA VAL A 59 -8.17 10.23 9.67
C VAL A 59 -8.74 11.60 9.29
N LYS A 60 -8.74 11.92 8.00
CA LYS A 60 -9.23 13.21 7.49
C LYS A 60 -10.74 13.33 7.55
N HIS A 61 -11.46 12.24 7.28
CA HIS A 61 -12.93 12.18 7.21
C HIS A 61 -13.49 11.01 8.02
N PRO A 62 -13.27 11.01 9.35
CA PRO A 62 -13.59 9.85 10.19
C PRO A 62 -15.08 9.50 10.21
N GLU A 63 -15.96 10.49 10.05
CA GLU A 63 -17.42 10.30 10.01
C GLU A 63 -17.94 9.73 8.69
N SER A 64 -17.13 9.78 7.62
CA SER A 64 -17.49 9.24 6.31
C SER A 64 -17.20 7.73 6.20
N VAL A 65 -16.35 7.19 7.07
CA VAL A 65 -15.94 5.78 7.03
C VAL A 65 -16.89 4.90 7.82
N GLU A 66 -17.67 4.07 7.14
CA GLU A 66 -18.65 3.18 7.77
C GLU A 66 -18.05 1.86 8.24
N ALA A 67 -17.04 1.34 7.55
CA ALA A 67 -16.33 0.12 7.89
C ALA A 67 -14.94 0.07 7.25
N LEU A 68 -14.06 -0.76 7.80
CA LEU A 68 -12.75 -1.07 7.26
C LEU A 68 -12.65 -2.56 6.89
N ILE A 69 -12.11 -2.84 5.72
CA ILE A 69 -11.62 -4.17 5.34
C ILE A 69 -10.14 -4.01 5.05
N VAL A 70 -9.30 -4.60 5.88
CA VAL A 70 -7.84 -4.48 5.80
C VAL A 70 -7.25 -5.81 5.37
N GLN A 71 -6.71 -5.85 4.15
CA GLN A 71 -5.99 -7.01 3.64
C GLN A 71 -4.49 -6.67 3.52
N ASN A 72 -3.64 -7.34 4.32
CA ASN A 72 -2.18 -7.11 4.27
C ASN A 72 -1.81 -5.61 4.22
N GLY A 73 -2.57 -4.80 4.95
CA GLY A 73 -2.40 -3.34 5.06
C GLY A 73 -1.76 -2.98 6.39
N ASN A 74 -0.58 -2.38 6.36
CA ASN A 74 0.21 -2.17 7.57
C ASN A 74 -0.08 -0.81 8.23
N ALA A 75 -0.28 -0.84 9.57
CA ALA A 75 -0.44 0.35 10.42
C ALA A 75 0.34 0.22 11.74
N TYR A 76 1.29 -0.72 11.80
CA TYR A 76 2.05 -1.05 13.01
C TYR A 76 3.49 -1.42 12.65
N ASP A 77 4.44 -1.07 13.53
CA ASP A 77 5.87 -1.35 13.32
C ASP A 77 6.16 -2.84 13.25
N GLU A 78 5.35 -3.67 13.91
CA GLU A 78 5.46 -5.13 13.89
C GLU A 78 5.32 -5.73 12.49
N GLY A 79 4.70 -5.03 11.55
CA GLY A 79 4.55 -5.45 10.15
C GLY A 79 5.74 -5.11 9.24
N LEU A 80 6.78 -4.43 9.73
CA LEU A 80 7.97 -4.05 8.96
C LEU A 80 9.18 -4.87 9.42
N ARG A 81 9.26 -6.15 9.02
CA ARG A 81 10.32 -7.08 9.38
C ARG A 81 11.48 -7.05 8.37
N GLU A 82 12.25 -8.11 8.31
CA GLU A 82 13.54 -8.23 7.59
C GLU A 82 13.42 -7.97 6.09
N PHE A 83 12.27 -8.29 5.48
CA PHE A 83 12.02 -7.97 4.07
C PHE A 83 12.21 -6.47 3.79
N TRP A 84 11.93 -5.63 4.78
CA TRP A 84 12.01 -4.17 4.66
C TRP A 84 13.41 -3.60 4.84
N ASP A 85 14.40 -4.41 5.20
CA ASP A 85 15.76 -3.91 5.47
C ASP A 85 16.39 -3.16 4.29
N PRO A 86 16.27 -3.61 3.02
CA PRO A 86 16.76 -2.85 1.88
C PRO A 86 16.03 -1.51 1.69
N LEU A 87 14.72 -1.46 1.96
CA LEU A 87 13.95 -0.22 1.91
C LEU A 87 14.39 0.73 3.03
N LYS A 88 14.52 0.23 4.26
CA LYS A 88 15.01 1.02 5.41
C LYS A 88 16.43 1.55 5.17
N ALA A 89 17.31 0.77 4.53
CA ALA A 89 18.62 1.23 4.12
C ALA A 89 18.53 2.41 3.13
N TYR A 90 17.64 2.32 2.13
CA TYR A 90 17.41 3.38 1.18
C TYR A 90 16.78 4.63 1.83
N TRP A 91 15.88 4.46 2.81
CA TRP A 91 15.30 5.59 3.56
C TRP A 91 16.37 6.36 4.34
N LYS A 92 17.32 5.63 4.95
CA LYS A 92 18.40 6.20 5.74
C LYS A 92 19.46 6.88 4.88
N GLU A 93 19.81 6.24 3.76
CA GLU A 93 20.84 6.70 2.83
C GLU A 93 20.31 6.60 1.39
N PRO A 94 19.66 7.65 0.85
CA PRO A 94 19.06 7.63 -0.48
C PRO A 94 20.13 7.85 -1.58
N ASN A 95 21.07 6.91 -1.66
CA ASN A 95 22.11 6.88 -2.68
C ASN A 95 21.78 5.89 -3.80
N GLU A 96 22.48 5.99 -4.93
CA GLU A 96 22.24 5.13 -6.11
C GLU A 96 22.42 3.64 -5.80
N LYS A 97 23.38 3.27 -4.96
CA LYS A 97 23.59 1.86 -4.56
C LYS A 97 22.37 1.27 -3.88
N ASN A 98 21.80 1.98 -2.91
CA ASN A 98 20.62 1.52 -2.17
C ASN A 98 19.36 1.56 -3.05
N LYS A 99 19.25 2.58 -3.93
CA LYS A 99 18.19 2.68 -4.94
C LYS A 99 18.23 1.50 -5.91
N ASP A 100 19.41 1.18 -6.47
CA ASP A 100 19.58 0.07 -7.41
C ASP A 100 19.25 -1.29 -6.79
N ALA A 101 19.55 -1.46 -5.50
CA ALA A 101 19.21 -2.70 -4.77
C ALA A 101 17.69 -2.97 -4.72
N LEU A 102 16.84 -1.95 -4.92
CA LEU A 102 15.38 -2.09 -4.93
C LEU A 102 14.81 -2.45 -6.31
N LYS A 103 15.55 -2.23 -7.39
CA LYS A 103 15.09 -2.53 -8.76
C LYS A 103 14.75 -4.01 -8.93
N LYS A 104 15.37 -4.89 -8.17
CA LYS A 104 15.05 -6.34 -8.17
C LYS A 104 13.58 -6.64 -7.82
N PHE A 105 12.90 -5.76 -7.08
CA PHE A 105 11.49 -5.93 -6.72
C PHE A 105 10.53 -5.56 -7.86
N LEU A 106 11.04 -4.98 -8.95
CA LEU A 106 10.27 -4.53 -10.11
C LEU A 106 10.40 -5.46 -11.32
N THR A 107 11.03 -6.64 -11.15
CA THR A 107 11.22 -7.61 -12.23
C THR A 107 10.03 -8.56 -12.36
N ALA A 108 9.87 -9.17 -13.53
CA ALA A 108 8.84 -10.16 -13.79
C ALA A 108 8.90 -11.36 -12.82
N GLU A 109 10.11 -11.78 -12.45
CA GLU A 109 10.32 -12.83 -11.44
C GLU A 109 9.80 -12.40 -10.07
N ALA A 110 10.07 -11.15 -9.67
CA ALA A 110 9.60 -10.63 -8.40
C ALA A 110 8.09 -10.48 -8.38
N THR A 111 7.49 -9.99 -9.46
CA THR A 111 6.03 -9.87 -9.60
C THR A 111 5.37 -11.24 -9.51
N LYS A 112 5.84 -12.23 -10.29
CA LYS A 112 5.34 -13.60 -10.20
C LYS A 112 5.50 -14.16 -8.78
N TRP A 113 6.65 -13.96 -8.16
CA TRP A 113 6.94 -14.43 -6.81
C TRP A 113 5.95 -13.86 -5.78
N GLN A 114 5.58 -12.58 -5.87
CA GLN A 114 4.58 -11.97 -4.98
C GLN A 114 3.22 -12.64 -5.04
N TYR A 115 2.81 -13.15 -6.22
CA TYR A 115 1.57 -13.89 -6.39
C TYR A 115 1.64 -15.34 -5.91
N THR A 116 2.80 -15.98 -6.02
CA THR A 116 2.93 -17.44 -5.83
C THR A 116 3.60 -17.83 -4.52
N HIS A 117 4.39 -16.94 -3.91
CA HIS A 117 5.11 -17.25 -2.67
C HIS A 117 4.16 -17.55 -1.52
N GLY A 118 4.41 -18.67 -0.83
CA GLY A 118 3.63 -19.08 0.32
C GLY A 118 2.26 -19.69 0.01
N VAL A 119 1.90 -19.78 -1.28
CA VAL A 119 0.65 -20.42 -1.73
C VAL A 119 0.81 -21.93 -1.73
N LYS A 120 -0.18 -22.64 -1.21
CA LYS A 120 -0.16 -24.12 -1.10
C LYS A 120 -0.16 -24.83 -2.46
N ASN A 121 -0.85 -24.25 -3.44
CA ASN A 121 -0.96 -24.79 -4.79
C ASN A 121 -0.91 -23.62 -5.79
N GLU A 122 0.25 -23.41 -6.41
CA GLU A 122 0.46 -22.33 -7.37
C GLU A 122 -0.37 -22.48 -8.65
N ASN A 123 -0.80 -23.72 -9.00
CA ASN A 123 -1.57 -23.98 -10.19
C ASN A 123 -2.99 -23.39 -10.18
N VAL A 124 -3.47 -22.93 -9.02
CA VAL A 124 -4.79 -22.27 -8.92
C VAL A 124 -4.72 -20.78 -9.24
N ILE A 125 -3.50 -20.23 -9.37
CA ILE A 125 -3.31 -18.82 -9.67
C ILE A 125 -3.09 -18.67 -11.18
N SER A 126 -3.97 -17.89 -11.83
CA SER A 126 -3.81 -17.60 -13.25
C SER A 126 -2.54 -16.81 -13.52
N PRO A 127 -1.70 -17.22 -14.48
CA PRO A 127 -0.58 -16.41 -14.94
C PRO A 127 -0.96 -15.02 -15.41
N ASP A 128 -2.19 -14.82 -15.87
CA ASP A 128 -2.69 -13.52 -16.33
C ASP A 128 -2.59 -12.44 -15.24
N THR A 129 -2.65 -12.83 -13.96
CA THR A 129 -2.57 -11.87 -12.84
C THR A 129 -1.21 -11.14 -12.86
N TRP A 130 -0.11 -11.87 -12.75
CA TRP A 130 1.22 -11.25 -12.72
C TRP A 130 1.73 -10.79 -14.08
N ILE A 131 1.30 -11.42 -15.18
CA ILE A 131 1.65 -10.98 -16.55
C ILE A 131 1.01 -9.62 -16.82
N HIS A 132 -0.26 -9.45 -16.46
CA HIS A 132 -0.95 -8.17 -16.60
C HIS A 132 -0.27 -7.08 -15.77
N ASP A 133 -0.03 -7.32 -14.48
CA ASP A 133 0.59 -6.34 -13.59
C ASP A 133 2.01 -5.98 -14.07
N GLN A 134 2.81 -6.98 -14.48
CA GLN A 134 4.14 -6.71 -15.01
C GLN A 134 4.10 -5.85 -16.27
N SER A 135 3.14 -6.09 -17.16
CA SER A 135 3.00 -5.27 -18.38
C SER A 135 2.75 -3.78 -18.07
N LEU A 136 2.10 -3.50 -16.94
CA LEU A 136 1.86 -2.14 -16.47
C LEU A 136 3.08 -1.55 -15.75
N LEU A 137 3.82 -2.37 -15.00
CA LEU A 137 5.10 -1.98 -14.39
C LEU A 137 6.18 -1.69 -15.43
N ASP A 138 6.17 -2.39 -16.57
CA ASP A 138 7.14 -2.21 -17.66
C ASP A 138 6.88 -0.96 -18.52
N ARG A 139 5.82 -0.21 -18.25
CA ARG A 139 5.59 1.06 -18.97
C ARG A 139 6.78 2.01 -18.77
N PRO A 140 7.27 2.66 -19.85
CA PRO A 140 8.41 3.56 -19.77
C PRO A 140 8.27 4.63 -18.67
N GLY A 141 9.24 4.71 -17.76
CA GLY A 141 9.24 5.65 -16.62
C GLY A 141 8.58 5.13 -15.35
N ASN A 142 7.87 3.98 -15.38
CA ASN A 142 7.20 3.46 -14.19
C ASN A 142 8.20 3.05 -13.09
N ASN A 143 9.36 2.50 -13.44
CA ASN A 143 10.38 2.13 -12.46
C ASN A 143 10.78 3.32 -11.56
N GLU A 144 10.91 4.52 -12.10
CA GLU A 144 11.23 5.72 -11.32
C GLU A 144 10.09 6.09 -10.38
N ILE A 145 8.83 5.90 -10.80
CA ILE A 145 7.66 6.10 -9.96
C ILE A 145 7.69 5.15 -8.77
N GLN A 146 7.90 3.86 -9.02
CA GLN A 146 7.96 2.85 -7.96
C GLN A 146 9.11 3.13 -6.99
N LEU A 147 10.28 3.54 -7.49
CA LEU A 147 11.42 3.90 -6.64
C LEU A 147 11.15 5.15 -5.79
N GLN A 148 10.39 6.13 -6.30
CA GLN A 148 9.93 7.26 -5.50
C GLN A 148 8.99 6.81 -4.39
N LEU A 149 8.02 5.93 -4.68
CA LEU A 149 7.09 5.41 -3.68
C LEU A 149 7.79 4.52 -2.65
N PHE A 150 8.77 3.70 -3.06
CA PHE A 150 9.61 2.96 -2.11
C PHE A 150 10.34 3.90 -1.13
N TYR A 151 10.84 5.02 -1.63
CA TYR A 151 11.46 6.03 -0.78
C TYR A 151 10.43 6.74 0.09
N ASP A 152 9.30 7.15 -0.49
CA ASP A 152 8.26 7.89 0.24
C ASP A 152 7.53 7.04 1.29
N TYR A 153 7.59 5.70 1.19
CA TYR A 153 6.98 4.84 2.19
C TYR A 153 7.49 5.14 3.62
N ARG A 154 8.71 5.71 3.76
CA ARG A 154 9.25 6.18 5.04
C ARG A 154 8.37 7.21 5.77
N SER A 155 7.47 7.86 5.04
CA SER A 155 6.52 8.81 5.63
C SER A 155 5.36 8.13 6.37
N ASN A 156 5.13 6.82 6.13
CA ASN A 156 4.01 6.08 6.72
C ASN A 156 4.25 5.68 8.19
N PRO A 157 5.39 5.08 8.60
CA PRO A 157 5.59 4.67 10.00
C PRO A 157 5.41 5.81 11.00
N PRO A 158 5.86 7.05 10.77
CA PRO A 158 5.59 8.17 11.66
C PRO A 158 4.10 8.51 11.85
N LEU A 159 3.23 8.10 10.92
CA LEU A 159 1.78 8.31 10.99
C LEU A 159 1.02 7.17 11.68
N TYR A 160 1.67 6.04 11.96
CA TYR A 160 1.03 4.90 12.63
C TYR A 160 0.34 5.28 13.95
N PRO A 161 0.96 6.07 14.85
CA PRO A 161 0.28 6.51 16.08
C PRO A 161 -1.03 7.26 15.83
N GLN A 162 -1.09 8.09 14.76
CA GLN A 162 -2.29 8.83 14.39
C GLN A 162 -3.39 7.91 13.84
N TRP A 163 -3.00 6.90 13.02
CA TRP A 163 -3.96 5.91 12.51
C TRP A 163 -4.50 5.02 13.64
N GLN A 164 -3.63 4.61 14.56
CA GLN A 164 -4.01 3.84 15.75
C GLN A 164 -4.93 4.64 16.69
N GLU A 165 -4.70 5.95 16.83
CA GLU A 165 -5.60 6.84 17.56
C GLU A 165 -6.98 6.91 16.89
N TYR A 166 -7.03 7.03 15.56
CA TYR A 166 -8.28 6.96 14.81
C TYR A 166 -9.01 5.64 15.09
N PHE A 167 -8.35 4.50 15.03
CA PHE A 167 -8.95 3.19 15.32
C PHE A 167 -9.54 3.15 16.73
N ARG A 168 -8.79 3.58 17.75
CA ARG A 168 -9.26 3.62 19.12
C ARG A 168 -10.45 4.54 19.34
N LYS A 169 -10.45 5.70 18.69
CA LYS A 169 -11.45 6.74 18.90
C LYS A 169 -12.77 6.45 18.18
N TYR A 170 -12.70 6.02 16.92
CA TYR A 170 -13.88 5.89 16.07
C TYR A 170 -14.43 4.47 16.00
N GLN A 171 -13.62 3.45 16.28
CA GLN A 171 -14.03 2.04 16.35
C GLN A 171 -14.88 1.61 15.13
N PRO A 172 -14.48 1.89 13.88
CA PRO A 172 -15.26 1.43 12.74
C PRO A 172 -15.35 -0.09 12.75
N PRO A 173 -16.49 -0.69 12.37
CA PRO A 173 -16.58 -2.12 12.12
C PRO A 173 -15.44 -2.56 11.20
N THR A 174 -14.62 -3.52 11.63
CA THR A 174 -13.38 -3.83 10.92
C THR A 174 -13.21 -5.32 10.70
N LEU A 175 -12.91 -5.70 9.46
CA LEU A 175 -12.44 -7.03 9.07
C LEU A 175 -10.97 -6.98 8.69
N VAL A 176 -10.12 -7.73 9.39
CA VAL A 176 -8.71 -7.89 9.04
C VAL A 176 -8.51 -9.26 8.40
N VAL A 177 -8.09 -9.28 7.13
CA VAL A 177 -7.77 -10.48 6.35
C VAL A 177 -6.28 -10.45 6.03
N TRP A 178 -5.58 -11.57 6.23
CA TRP A 178 -4.13 -11.56 6.09
C TRP A 178 -3.57 -12.87 5.56
N GLY A 179 -2.65 -12.78 4.61
CA GLY A 179 -1.89 -13.91 4.12
C GLY A 179 -0.93 -14.43 5.20
N ARG A 180 -1.14 -15.66 5.68
CA ARG A 180 -0.32 -16.23 6.78
C ARG A 180 1.17 -16.30 6.43
N ASN A 181 1.49 -16.54 5.17
CA ASN A 181 2.83 -16.77 4.66
C ASN A 181 3.40 -15.53 3.93
N ASP A 182 2.73 -14.39 4.03
CA ASP A 182 3.25 -13.15 3.49
C ASP A 182 4.49 -12.73 4.28
N ILE A 183 5.60 -12.51 3.59
CA ILE A 183 6.85 -12.04 4.19
C ILE A 183 7.10 -10.54 3.93
N ILE A 184 6.37 -9.92 3.00
CA ILE A 184 6.41 -8.48 2.77
C ILE A 184 5.70 -7.78 3.92
N PHE A 185 4.45 -8.17 4.17
CA PHE A 185 3.68 -7.77 5.34
C PHE A 185 3.36 -9.00 6.19
N PRO A 186 4.26 -9.42 7.08
CA PRO A 186 4.04 -10.62 7.86
C PRO A 186 2.84 -10.49 8.79
N LYS A 187 2.24 -11.63 9.13
CA LYS A 187 1.06 -11.73 10.02
C LYS A 187 1.20 -11.00 11.35
N ASP A 188 2.44 -10.72 11.76
CA ASP A 188 2.75 -9.92 12.95
C ASP A 188 2.19 -8.49 12.83
N GLY A 189 1.98 -7.97 11.62
CA GLY A 189 1.31 -6.71 11.36
C GLY A 189 -0.23 -6.76 11.49
N ALA A 190 -0.83 -7.97 11.43
CA ALA A 190 -2.28 -8.15 11.55
C ALA A 190 -2.75 -8.13 13.01
N PHE A 191 -2.05 -8.83 13.90
CA PHE A 191 -2.47 -9.00 15.30
C PHE A 191 -2.62 -7.69 16.08
N PRO A 192 -1.74 -6.69 15.88
CA PRO A 192 -1.84 -5.43 16.63
C PRO A 192 -3.16 -4.66 16.43
N TYR A 193 -3.88 -4.87 15.31
CA TYR A 193 -5.19 -4.27 15.11
C TYR A 193 -6.17 -4.61 16.23
N GLN A 194 -6.06 -5.80 16.84
CA GLN A 194 -6.90 -6.22 17.97
C GLN A 194 -6.67 -5.41 19.26
N ARG A 195 -5.55 -4.67 19.36
CA ARG A 195 -5.29 -3.78 20.51
C ARG A 195 -6.13 -2.52 20.44
N ASP A 196 -6.40 -2.05 19.21
CA ASP A 196 -6.99 -0.74 18.97
C ASP A 196 -8.44 -0.84 18.44
N LEU A 197 -8.82 -1.96 17.82
CA LEU A 197 -10.16 -2.23 17.28
C LEU A 197 -10.80 -3.38 18.06
N ARG A 198 -11.99 -3.15 18.58
CA ARG A 198 -12.71 -4.11 19.44
C ARG A 198 -13.94 -4.72 18.73
N ASN A 199 -14.29 -4.20 17.56
CA ASN A 199 -15.49 -4.59 16.80
C ASN A 199 -15.10 -5.24 15.47
#